data_eb009d73bb247007b3c8408f955c5617
#
_entry.id   eb009d73bb247007b3c8408f955c5617
#
_cell.length_a   1.000
_cell.length_b   1.000
_cell.length_c   1.000
_cell.angle_alpha   90.00
_cell.angle_beta   90.00
_cell.angle_gamma   90.00
#
_symmetry.space_group_name_H-M   'P 1'
#
loop_
_entity.id
_entity.type
_entity.pdbx_description
1 polymer ?
#
loop_
_entity_poly.entity_id
_entity_poly.type
_entity_poly.pdbx_seq_one_letter_code
_entity_poly.pdbx_strand_id
1 'polypeptide(L)'
;PRFYAFKCYMNFLGTLGGIKINEKTEVLDRNDNVIPGLYAVGNDAGGLYGDSYDVIASGASSGFALNSGRIAGENALKYIRR
;
A
#
# COMPACT_ATOMS: atom_id res chain seq x y z
N PRO A 1 -23.36 -6.38 36.45
CA PRO A 1 -22.57 -5.85 35.35
C PRO A 1 -23.05 -6.36 34.00
N ARG A 2 -22.89 -5.54 32.96
CA ARG A 2 -23.24 -5.92 31.60
C ARG A 2 -22.04 -6.56 30.91
N PHE A 3 -22.31 -7.61 30.16
CA PHE A 3 -21.29 -8.29 29.37
C PHE A 3 -21.69 -8.21 27.89
N TYR A 4 -20.69 -8.09 27.03
CA TYR A 4 -20.88 -8.00 25.58
C TYR A 4 -20.12 -9.12 24.91
N ALA A 5 -20.74 -9.76 23.92
CA ALA A 5 -20.11 -10.79 23.13
C ALA A 5 -20.14 -10.39 21.66
N PHE A 6 -19.01 -10.53 20.98
CA PHE A 6 -18.87 -10.23 19.58
C PHE A 6 -18.45 -11.49 18.83
N LYS A 7 -19.13 -11.74 17.73
CA LYS A 7 -18.75 -12.82 16.83
C LYS A 7 -17.67 -12.34 15.89
N CYS A 8 -16.49 -12.96 15.94
CA CYS A 8 -15.35 -12.54 15.15
C CYS A 8 -15.18 -13.44 13.93
N TYR A 9 -14.79 -12.83 12.82
CA TYR A 9 -14.52 -13.52 11.57
C TYR A 9 -13.11 -13.18 11.11
N MET A 10 -12.51 -14.09 10.33
CA MET A 10 -11.23 -13.81 9.70
C MET A 10 -11.42 -12.75 8.60
N ASN A 11 -10.49 -11.81 8.53
CA ASN A 11 -10.55 -10.72 7.55
C ASN A 11 -9.13 -10.30 7.18
N PHE A 12 -9.01 -9.42 6.21
CA PHE A 12 -7.73 -8.93 5.70
C PHE A 12 -7.57 -7.46 6.02
N LEU A 13 -6.37 -7.08 6.47
CA LEU A 13 -6.03 -5.67 6.73
C LEU A 13 -5.09 -5.10 5.67
N GLY A 14 -4.37 -5.94 4.95
CA GLY A 14 -3.42 -5.47 3.95
C GLY A 14 -2.81 -6.62 3.18
N THR A 15 -1.90 -6.28 2.28
CA THR A 15 -1.20 -7.23 1.42
C THR A 15 0.29 -7.20 1.77
N LEU A 16 0.87 -8.36 2.09
CA LEU A 16 2.29 -8.44 2.42
C LEU A 16 3.16 -8.59 1.17
N GLY A 17 2.75 -9.45 0.25
CA GLY A 17 3.51 -9.77 -0.95
C GLY A 17 2.99 -9.10 -2.22
N GLY A 18 2.35 -7.96 -2.10
CA GLY A 18 1.69 -7.30 -3.23
C GLY A 18 2.63 -6.76 -4.30
N ILE A 19 2.14 -5.81 -5.08
CA ILE A 19 2.87 -5.24 -6.21
C ILE A 19 4.07 -4.45 -5.68
N LYS A 20 5.26 -4.71 -6.22
CA LYS A 20 6.49 -4.04 -5.81
C LYS A 20 6.54 -2.64 -6.40
N ILE A 21 6.82 -1.65 -5.55
CA ILE A 21 6.88 -0.24 -5.96
C ILE A 21 8.15 0.42 -5.42
N ASN A 22 8.47 1.59 -5.98
CA ASN A 22 9.51 2.47 -5.44
C ASN A 22 8.90 3.63 -4.65
N GLU A 23 9.72 4.59 -4.23
CA GLU A 23 9.28 5.74 -3.43
C GLU A 23 8.33 6.68 -4.18
N LYS A 24 8.28 6.57 -5.50
CA LYS A 24 7.34 7.33 -6.34
C LYS A 24 6.06 6.55 -6.65
N THR A 25 5.90 5.38 -6.04
CA THR A 25 4.79 4.46 -6.27
C THR A 25 4.75 3.87 -7.68
N GLU A 26 5.86 3.99 -8.42
CA GLU A 26 6.00 3.36 -9.73
C GLU A 26 6.19 1.85 -9.57
N VAL A 27 5.50 1.07 -10.39
CA VAL A 27 5.59 -0.39 -10.33
C VAL A 27 6.93 -0.86 -10.91
N LEU A 28 7.55 -1.80 -10.22
CA LEU A 28 8.82 -2.38 -10.62
C LEU A 28 8.61 -3.79 -11.19
N ASP A 29 9.40 -4.15 -12.21
CA ASP A 29 9.40 -5.49 -12.76
C ASP A 29 10.30 -6.43 -11.92
N ARG A 30 10.52 -7.65 -12.40
CA ARG A 30 11.33 -8.65 -11.69
C ARG A 30 12.78 -8.24 -11.52
N ASN A 31 13.29 -7.36 -12.36
CA ASN A 31 14.67 -6.89 -12.35
C ASN A 31 14.79 -5.52 -11.66
N ASP A 32 13.74 -5.10 -10.95
CA ASP A 32 13.67 -3.81 -10.26
C ASP A 32 13.73 -2.60 -11.19
N ASN A 33 13.34 -2.78 -12.44
CA ASN A 33 13.21 -1.68 -13.39
C ASN A 33 11.78 -1.13 -13.36
N VAL A 34 11.64 0.18 -13.48
CA VAL A 34 10.36 0.85 -13.51
C VAL A 34 9.59 0.45 -14.77
N ILE A 35 8.31 0.12 -14.59
CA ILE A 35 7.38 -0.04 -15.71
C ILE A 35 6.74 1.33 -15.96
N PRO A 36 7.13 2.04 -17.04
CA PRO A 36 6.69 3.43 -17.23
C PRO A 36 5.16 3.57 -17.30
N GLY A 37 4.63 4.56 -16.59
CA GLY A 37 3.20 4.87 -16.61
C GLY A 37 2.33 3.97 -15.74
N LEU A 38 2.92 3.05 -14.99
CA LEU A 38 2.17 2.14 -14.13
C LEU A 38 2.47 2.43 -12.66
N TYR A 39 1.43 2.59 -11.86
CA TYR A 39 1.54 2.90 -10.43
C TYR A 39 0.71 1.93 -9.61
N ALA A 40 1.12 1.66 -8.38
CA ALA A 40 0.34 0.87 -7.44
C ALA A 40 0.40 1.53 -6.07
N VAL A 41 -0.73 1.51 -5.36
CA VAL A 41 -0.88 2.25 -4.11
C VAL A 41 -1.70 1.44 -3.10
N GLY A 42 -1.66 1.89 -1.85
CA GLY A 42 -2.49 1.34 -0.79
C GLY A 42 -2.24 -0.15 -0.58
N ASN A 43 -3.31 -0.89 -0.39
CA ASN A 43 -3.22 -2.32 -0.09
C ASN A 43 -2.80 -3.19 -1.28
N ASP A 44 -2.80 -2.65 -2.48
CA ASP A 44 -2.30 -3.38 -3.66
C ASP A 44 -0.77 -3.41 -3.71
N ALA A 45 -0.11 -2.41 -3.12
CA ALA A 45 1.34 -2.37 -3.00
C ALA A 45 1.79 -3.24 -1.83
N GLY A 46 2.87 -3.97 -2.01
CA GLY A 46 3.39 -4.89 -1.00
C GLY A 46 4.82 -4.61 -0.60
N GLY A 47 5.29 -5.39 0.39
CA GLY A 47 6.66 -5.30 0.86
C GLY A 47 6.94 -4.17 1.83
N LEU A 48 5.91 -3.48 2.33
CA LEU A 48 6.07 -2.33 3.21
C LEU A 48 6.27 -2.72 4.67
N TYR A 49 5.68 -3.83 5.07
CA TYR A 49 5.63 -4.26 6.48
C TYR A 49 6.47 -5.51 6.74
N GLY A 50 7.29 -5.92 5.78
CA GLY A 50 8.01 -7.17 5.90
C GLY A 50 7.07 -8.37 5.80
N ASP A 51 7.14 -9.25 6.78
CA ASP A 51 6.34 -10.49 6.78
C ASP A 51 5.16 -10.44 7.75
N SER A 52 4.77 -9.25 8.22
CA SER A 52 3.67 -9.09 9.18
C SER A 52 3.07 -7.69 9.05
N TYR A 53 1.83 -7.55 9.48
CA TYR A 53 1.18 -6.25 9.56
C TYR A 53 1.81 -5.42 10.69
N ASP A 54 1.96 -4.12 10.46
CA ASP A 54 2.53 -3.20 11.44
C ASP A 54 1.47 -2.85 12.50
N VAL A 55 1.48 -3.60 13.60
CA VAL A 55 0.54 -3.39 14.69
C VAL A 55 0.99 -2.30 15.66
N ILE A 56 2.25 -1.85 15.56
CA ILE A 56 2.80 -0.83 16.46
C ILE A 56 2.36 0.56 16.04
N ALA A 57 2.39 0.84 14.73
CA ALA A 57 2.01 2.14 14.19
C ALA A 57 0.54 2.14 13.78
N SER A 58 -0.32 2.50 14.71
CA SER A 58 -1.76 2.58 14.48
C SER A 58 -2.08 3.56 13.35
N GLY A 59 -2.90 3.12 12.39
CA GLY A 59 -3.27 3.95 11.25
C GLY A 59 -2.26 3.95 10.09
N ALA A 60 -1.19 3.15 10.18
CA ALA A 60 -0.16 3.10 9.12
C ALA A 60 -0.74 2.68 7.77
N SER A 61 -1.62 1.69 7.77
CA SER A 61 -2.25 1.19 6.54
C SER A 61 -3.11 2.26 5.85
N SER A 62 -3.98 2.91 6.60
CA SER A 62 -4.83 3.99 6.07
C SER A 62 -3.99 5.21 5.67
N GLY A 63 -2.98 5.56 6.48
CA GLY A 63 -2.08 6.66 6.18
C GLY A 63 -1.29 6.41 4.90
N PHE A 64 -0.78 5.21 4.73
CA PHE A 64 -0.07 4.84 3.50
C PHE A 64 -1.01 4.88 2.30
N ALA A 65 -2.24 4.33 2.43
CA ALA A 65 -3.20 4.33 1.34
C ALA A 65 -3.50 5.76 0.86
N LEU A 66 -3.75 6.67 1.79
CA LEU A 66 -4.04 8.07 1.45
C LEU A 66 -2.84 8.76 0.81
N ASN A 67 -1.67 8.68 1.45
CA ASN A 67 -0.47 9.37 0.98
C ASN A 67 0.09 8.76 -0.31
N SER A 68 0.07 7.44 -0.46
CA SER A 68 0.54 6.80 -1.68
C SER A 68 -0.34 7.15 -2.87
N GLY A 69 -1.65 7.28 -2.66
CA GLY A 69 -2.56 7.76 -3.70
C GLY A 69 -2.21 9.16 -4.16
N ARG A 70 -1.93 10.07 -3.23
CA ARG A 70 -1.51 11.44 -3.55
C ARG A 70 -0.18 11.44 -4.33
N ILE A 71 0.80 10.69 -3.85
CA ILE A 71 2.12 10.59 -4.50
C ILE A 71 1.98 10.04 -5.93
N ALA A 72 1.18 9.01 -6.11
CA ALA A 72 0.94 8.43 -7.43
C ALA A 72 0.30 9.45 -8.38
N GLY A 73 -0.69 10.19 -7.89
CA GLY A 73 -1.35 11.22 -8.69
C GLY A 73 -0.38 12.31 -9.14
N GLU A 74 0.46 12.80 -8.22
CA GLU A 74 1.48 13.80 -8.54
C GLU A 74 2.48 13.28 -9.58
N ASN A 75 2.97 12.06 -9.41
CA ASN A 75 3.95 11.49 -10.33
C ASN A 75 3.35 11.13 -11.69
N ALA A 76 2.12 10.65 -11.71
CA ALA A 76 1.41 10.38 -12.95
C ALA A 76 1.21 11.66 -13.77
N LEU A 77 0.87 12.76 -13.10
CA LEU A 77 0.73 14.06 -13.77
C LEU A 77 2.06 14.52 -14.36
N LYS A 78 3.15 14.39 -13.61
CA LYS A 78 4.49 14.72 -14.13
C LYS A 78 4.86 13.86 -15.34
N TYR A 79 4.50 12.58 -15.30
CA TYR A 79 4.75 11.66 -16.40
C TYR A 79 4.03 12.09 -17.68
N ILE A 80 2.78 12.49 -17.56
CA ILE A 80 1.97 12.94 -18.71
C ILE A 80 2.53 14.24 -19.30
N ARG A 81 3.04 15.14 -18.46
CA ARG A 81 3.49 16.48 -18.87
C ARG A 81 4.96 16.55 -19.29
N ARG A 82 5.67 15.44 -19.22
CA ARG A 82 7.10 15.42 -19.58
C ARG A 82 7.34 15.71 -21.08
#